data_f25f45d06f47d939238f75e6dbb896ea
#
_entry.id   f25f45d06f47d939238f75e6dbb896ea
#
_cell.length_a   1.000
_cell.length_b   1.000
_cell.length_c   1.000
_cell.angle_alpha   90.00
_cell.angle_beta   90.00
_cell.angle_gamma   90.00
#
_symmetry.space_group_name_H-M   'P 1'
#
loop_
_entity.id
_entity.type
_entity.pdbx_description
1 polymer ?
#
loop_
_entity_poly.entity_id
_entity_poly.type
_entity_poly.pdbx_seq_one_letter_code
_entity_poly.pdbx_strand_id
1 'polypeptide(L)'
;HFIETTKQSNARKRNSLSMEKQITIEEIQNFEGKYPKQLWYLFTVEMWERFCFYGMRGVLTFFMVDQLLLKDDAANLQYGAIQAFVYAFTFIGGIFADKILGFKKSLFFGGIVMILGNLLIAFAPQQMFYYGIAFSIIGTGFFKPNISSMVGELYHEKDPRRDAGYGMFYAGINIGGLLGGALCIYLGKYHSWTLCFLAAAIVMVAGLITFLLTKKHLGPIGDSPLLAMPESKRKIREIAVYVGSLLSIPFIYTMVINTDYTDYFMYTIGIVAIGYFVFELLKLGEISLQKKLIAAFSFIFFYFLFNAIYEQSGGSLSLFAKDNLNSNLLGFTIDPNVVNNSSNTFFVIVL
;
A
#
# COMPACT_ATOMS: atom_id res chain seq x y z
N HIS A 1 -26.11 -15.09 -50.68
CA HIS A 1 -26.82 -15.85 -49.61
C HIS A 1 -25.86 -16.59 -48.69
N PHE A 2 -24.83 -17.29 -49.20
CA PHE A 2 -23.88 -18.07 -48.37
C PHE A 2 -22.92 -17.19 -47.53
N ILE A 3 -22.56 -16.03 -48.04
CA ILE A 3 -21.65 -15.07 -47.36
C ILE A 3 -22.38 -14.30 -46.27
N GLU A 4 -23.65 -14.02 -46.39
CA GLU A 4 -24.47 -13.33 -45.35
C GLU A 4 -24.78 -14.25 -44.18
N THR A 5 -25.08 -15.52 -44.42
CA THR A 5 -25.30 -16.51 -43.36
C THR A 5 -24.05 -16.76 -42.53
N THR A 6 -22.86 -16.74 -43.14
CA THR A 6 -21.57 -16.90 -42.45
C THR A 6 -21.23 -15.67 -41.62
N LYS A 7 -21.53 -14.43 -42.08
CA LYS A 7 -21.35 -13.20 -41.29
C LYS A 7 -22.31 -13.13 -40.12
N GLN A 8 -23.57 -13.52 -40.27
CA GLN A 8 -24.55 -13.56 -39.17
C GLN A 8 -24.23 -14.66 -38.15
N SER A 9 -23.72 -15.83 -38.58
CA SER A 9 -23.24 -16.88 -37.68
C SER A 9 -22.03 -16.45 -36.89
N ASN A 10 -21.05 -15.78 -37.52
CA ASN A 10 -19.87 -15.24 -36.83
C ASN A 10 -20.21 -14.04 -35.91
N ALA A 11 -21.18 -13.22 -36.26
CA ALA A 11 -21.68 -12.17 -35.38
C ALA A 11 -22.44 -12.73 -34.17
N ARG A 12 -23.25 -13.78 -34.34
CA ARG A 12 -23.91 -14.50 -33.24
C ARG A 12 -22.89 -15.23 -32.35
N LYS A 13 -21.87 -15.87 -32.93
CA LYS A 13 -20.75 -16.47 -32.16
C LYS A 13 -19.91 -15.43 -31.43
N ARG A 14 -19.65 -14.25 -32.01
CA ARG A 14 -19.04 -13.13 -31.31
C ARG A 14 -19.91 -12.59 -30.18
N ASN A 15 -21.21 -12.45 -30.40
CA ASN A 15 -22.13 -12.01 -29.32
C ASN A 15 -22.36 -13.09 -28.26
N SER A 16 -22.30 -14.39 -28.57
CA SER A 16 -22.37 -15.45 -27.56
C SER A 16 -21.06 -15.62 -26.79
N LEU A 17 -19.91 -15.29 -27.36
CA LEU A 17 -18.61 -15.23 -26.67
C LEU A 17 -18.44 -13.95 -25.83
N SER A 18 -19.29 -12.92 -26.04
CA SER A 18 -19.28 -11.69 -25.25
C SER A 18 -20.22 -11.69 -24.04
N MET A 19 -21.04 -12.73 -23.86
CA MET A 19 -21.83 -12.93 -22.64
C MET A 19 -21.16 -13.92 -21.69
N GLU A 20 -19.86 -13.70 -21.35
CA GLU A 20 -19.38 -14.21 -20.07
C GLU A 20 -20.28 -13.58 -18.99
N LYS A 21 -21.07 -14.41 -18.33
CA LYS A 21 -22.00 -13.96 -17.28
C LYS A 21 -21.20 -13.10 -16.29
N GLN A 22 -21.43 -11.80 -16.28
CA GLN A 22 -20.76 -10.91 -15.34
C GLN A 22 -21.22 -11.28 -13.92
N ILE A 23 -20.28 -11.67 -13.09
CA ILE A 23 -20.52 -12.00 -11.67
C ILE A 23 -21.07 -10.74 -10.99
N THR A 24 -22.20 -10.88 -10.33
CA THR A 24 -22.82 -9.76 -9.57
C THR A 24 -22.22 -9.64 -8.16
N ILE A 25 -22.42 -8.50 -7.48
CA ILE A 25 -22.04 -8.31 -6.08
C ILE A 25 -22.76 -9.33 -5.20
N GLU A 26 -24.05 -9.54 -5.41
CA GLU A 26 -24.84 -10.51 -4.64
C GLU A 26 -24.31 -11.95 -4.78
N GLU A 27 -23.89 -12.36 -5.98
CA GLU A 27 -23.29 -13.66 -6.22
C GLU A 27 -21.95 -13.81 -5.46
N ILE A 28 -21.18 -12.72 -5.30
CA ILE A 28 -19.93 -12.71 -4.55
C ILE A 28 -20.23 -12.78 -3.04
N GLN A 29 -21.14 -11.95 -2.55
CA GLN A 29 -21.46 -11.84 -1.12
C GLN A 29 -22.25 -13.02 -0.55
N ASN A 30 -23.00 -13.75 -1.40
CA ASN A 30 -23.74 -14.97 -1.03
C ASN A 30 -22.89 -16.25 -1.17
N PHE A 31 -21.60 -16.15 -0.86
CA PHE A 31 -20.70 -17.30 -0.91
C PHE A 31 -20.99 -18.35 0.17
N GLU A 32 -20.74 -19.61 -0.17
CA GLU A 32 -20.78 -20.73 0.80
C GLU A 32 -19.42 -20.90 1.50
N GLY A 33 -19.47 -21.36 2.76
CA GLY A 33 -18.28 -21.62 3.56
C GLY A 33 -17.78 -20.42 4.36
N LYS A 34 -16.54 -20.52 4.84
CA LYS A 34 -15.95 -19.53 5.78
C LYS A 34 -15.44 -18.28 5.07
N TYR A 35 -14.90 -18.44 3.87
CA TYR A 35 -14.25 -17.34 3.10
C TYR A 35 -14.67 -17.37 1.64
N PRO A 36 -14.93 -16.20 1.01
CA PRO A 36 -15.14 -16.11 -0.43
C PRO A 36 -13.84 -16.39 -1.20
N LYS A 37 -13.95 -17.00 -2.38
CA LYS A 37 -12.77 -17.32 -3.21
C LYS A 37 -11.96 -16.07 -3.57
N GLN A 38 -12.63 -14.94 -3.75
CA GLN A 38 -12.03 -13.64 -4.06
C GLN A 38 -11.08 -13.13 -2.97
N LEU A 39 -11.33 -13.51 -1.72
CA LEU A 39 -10.44 -13.16 -0.60
C LEU A 39 -9.02 -13.70 -0.83
N TRP A 40 -8.88 -14.93 -1.32
CA TRP A 40 -7.57 -15.53 -1.58
C TRP A 40 -6.81 -14.84 -2.69
N TYR A 41 -7.53 -14.29 -3.69
CA TYR A 41 -6.90 -13.48 -4.74
C TYR A 41 -6.35 -12.18 -4.16
N LEU A 42 -7.16 -11.45 -3.39
CA LEU A 42 -6.73 -10.22 -2.75
C LEU A 42 -5.63 -10.47 -1.69
N PHE A 43 -5.73 -11.54 -0.91
CA PHE A 43 -4.69 -11.99 0.01
C PHE A 43 -3.35 -12.15 -0.69
N THR A 44 -3.30 -12.87 -1.81
CA THR A 44 -2.05 -13.12 -2.55
C THR A 44 -1.49 -11.84 -3.15
N VAL A 45 -2.35 -10.99 -3.70
CA VAL A 45 -1.96 -9.69 -4.27
C VAL A 45 -1.39 -8.76 -3.19
N GLU A 46 -2.03 -8.68 -2.02
CA GLU A 46 -1.55 -7.92 -0.87
C GLU A 46 -0.24 -8.48 -0.33
N MET A 47 -0.15 -9.79 -0.17
CA MET A 47 1.07 -10.46 0.32
C MET A 47 2.30 -10.07 -0.53
N TRP A 48 2.19 -10.04 -1.86
CA TRP A 48 3.27 -9.64 -2.75
C TRP A 48 3.60 -8.16 -2.65
N GLU A 49 2.58 -7.31 -2.52
CA GLU A 49 2.81 -5.87 -2.33
C GLU A 49 3.45 -5.60 -0.96
N ARG A 50 3.01 -6.28 0.09
CA ARG A 50 3.64 -6.14 1.41
C ARG A 50 5.08 -6.64 1.44
N PHE A 51 5.39 -7.71 0.70
CA PHE A 51 6.77 -8.12 0.48
C PHE A 51 7.60 -6.96 -0.11
N CYS A 52 7.10 -6.34 -1.18
CA CYS A 52 7.77 -5.22 -1.83
C CYS A 52 7.96 -4.03 -0.87
N PHE A 53 6.89 -3.62 -0.19
CA PHE A 53 6.91 -2.47 0.71
C PHE A 53 7.82 -2.69 1.93
N TYR A 54 7.63 -3.78 2.67
CA TYR A 54 8.42 -4.05 3.87
C TYR A 54 9.86 -4.46 3.54
N GLY A 55 10.09 -5.07 2.38
CA GLY A 55 11.43 -5.33 1.86
C GLY A 55 12.21 -4.04 1.64
N MET A 56 11.60 -3.07 0.94
CA MET A 56 12.18 -1.75 0.77
C MET A 56 12.33 -1.02 2.11
N ARG A 57 11.26 -0.94 2.92
CA ARG A 57 11.26 -0.25 4.22
C ARG A 57 12.37 -0.76 5.15
N GLY A 58 12.55 -2.08 5.21
CA GLY A 58 13.53 -2.71 6.10
C GLY A 58 14.99 -2.39 5.78
N VAL A 59 15.27 -1.90 4.57
CA VAL A 59 16.64 -1.55 4.15
C VAL A 59 16.89 -0.05 4.03
N LEU A 60 15.84 0.79 4.12
CA LEU A 60 15.95 2.23 3.83
C LEU A 60 17.05 2.91 4.61
N THR A 61 17.04 2.78 5.94
CA THR A 61 17.98 3.48 6.82
C THR A 61 19.42 3.02 6.59
N PHE A 62 19.61 1.69 6.40
CA PHE A 62 20.95 1.16 6.08
C PHE A 62 21.45 1.64 4.72
N PHE A 63 20.57 1.65 3.73
CA PHE A 63 20.93 2.13 2.40
C PHE A 63 21.37 3.60 2.45
N MET A 64 20.64 4.43 3.21
CA MET A 64 21.00 5.84 3.37
C MET A 64 22.33 6.04 4.08
N VAL A 65 22.64 5.24 5.11
CA VAL A 65 23.92 5.31 5.83
C VAL A 65 25.05 4.70 5.01
N ASP A 66 24.88 3.49 4.48
CA ASP A 66 25.97 2.70 3.88
C ASP A 66 26.26 3.09 2.41
N GLN A 67 25.24 3.56 1.65
CA GLN A 67 25.38 3.88 0.23
C GLN A 67 25.32 5.38 -0.08
N LEU A 68 24.47 6.12 0.62
CA LEU A 68 24.39 7.57 0.46
C LEU A 68 25.32 8.31 1.43
N LEU A 69 25.96 7.57 2.34
CA LEU A 69 26.92 8.09 3.32
C LEU A 69 26.34 9.19 4.22
N LEU A 70 25.03 9.10 4.50
CA LEU A 70 24.39 10.00 5.44
C LEU A 70 24.80 9.67 6.88
N LYS A 71 24.83 10.68 7.73
CA LYS A 71 24.91 10.46 9.18
C LYS A 71 23.62 9.81 9.69
N ASP A 72 23.72 9.08 10.79
CA ASP A 72 22.61 8.31 11.37
C ASP A 72 21.40 9.18 11.70
N ASP A 73 21.62 10.39 12.22
CA ASP A 73 20.59 11.37 12.52
C ASP A 73 19.84 11.83 11.25
N ALA A 74 20.59 12.17 10.19
CA ALA A 74 20.02 12.59 8.92
C ALA A 74 19.23 11.44 8.25
N ALA A 75 19.77 10.22 8.26
CA ALA A 75 19.09 9.05 7.72
C ALA A 75 17.78 8.75 8.48
N ASN A 76 17.80 8.88 9.82
CA ASN A 76 16.61 8.68 10.64
C ASN A 76 15.54 9.75 10.40
N LEU A 77 15.91 11.03 10.28
CA LEU A 77 14.98 12.11 9.94
C LEU A 77 14.36 11.91 8.55
N GLN A 78 15.16 11.54 7.55
CA GLN A 78 14.64 11.25 6.21
C GLN A 78 13.74 10.01 6.19
N TYR A 79 14.06 8.97 6.96
CA TYR A 79 13.15 7.84 7.15
C TYR A 79 11.80 8.30 7.70
N GLY A 80 11.79 9.15 8.72
CA GLY A 80 10.56 9.73 9.28
C GLY A 80 9.76 10.51 8.23
N ALA A 81 10.42 11.36 7.43
CA ALA A 81 9.81 12.10 6.34
C ALA A 81 9.19 11.17 5.28
N ILE A 82 9.89 10.10 4.87
CA ILE A 82 9.38 9.09 3.93
C ILE A 82 8.09 8.46 4.48
N GLN A 83 8.10 8.01 5.76
CA GLN A 83 6.91 7.39 6.36
C GLN A 83 5.73 8.37 6.46
N ALA A 84 5.98 9.63 6.83
CA ALA A 84 4.95 10.65 6.87
C ALA A 84 4.25 10.83 5.51
N PHE A 85 5.03 10.87 4.42
CA PHE A 85 4.47 10.95 3.07
C PHE A 85 3.77 9.67 2.61
N VAL A 86 4.23 8.48 3.01
CA VAL A 86 3.51 7.21 2.76
C VAL A 86 2.09 7.28 3.34
N TYR A 87 1.94 7.74 4.59
CA TYR A 87 0.63 7.88 5.22
C TYR A 87 -0.21 8.99 4.57
N ALA A 88 0.37 10.14 4.25
CA ALA A 88 -0.33 11.24 3.58
C ALA A 88 -0.87 10.79 2.20
N PHE A 89 -0.05 10.11 1.40
CA PHE A 89 -0.47 9.62 0.08
C PHE A 89 -1.47 8.46 0.16
N THR A 90 -1.48 7.68 1.24
CA THR A 90 -2.52 6.68 1.51
C THR A 90 -3.91 7.33 1.62
N PHE A 91 -4.01 8.47 2.30
CA PHE A 91 -5.25 9.25 2.36
C PHE A 91 -5.65 9.84 1.00
N ILE A 92 -4.69 10.44 0.29
CA ILE A 92 -4.92 11.03 -1.05
C ILE A 92 -5.36 9.95 -2.05
N GLY A 93 -4.65 8.81 -2.09
CA GLY A 93 -4.96 7.70 -2.99
C GLY A 93 -6.33 7.07 -2.73
N GLY A 94 -6.74 6.97 -1.46
CA GLY A 94 -8.09 6.55 -1.08
C GLY A 94 -9.15 7.49 -1.63
N ILE A 95 -9.01 8.81 -1.43
CA ILE A 95 -9.97 9.80 -1.95
C ILE A 95 -10.11 9.72 -3.48
N PHE A 96 -8.99 9.61 -4.21
CA PHE A 96 -9.04 9.51 -5.67
C PHE A 96 -9.66 8.20 -6.16
N ALA A 97 -9.44 7.11 -5.44
CA ALA A 97 -10.10 5.85 -5.73
C ALA A 97 -11.61 5.93 -5.50
N ASP A 98 -12.04 6.42 -4.35
CA ASP A 98 -13.45 6.52 -3.99
C ASP A 98 -14.24 7.44 -4.94
N LYS A 99 -13.62 8.52 -5.42
CA LYS A 99 -14.34 9.55 -6.19
C LYS A 99 -14.17 9.47 -7.69
N ILE A 100 -13.08 8.84 -8.19
CA ILE A 100 -12.71 8.94 -9.61
C ILE A 100 -12.31 7.58 -10.20
N LEU A 101 -11.24 6.95 -9.67
CA LEU A 101 -10.62 5.82 -10.35
C LEU A 101 -11.36 4.50 -10.13
N GLY A 102 -11.92 4.30 -8.95
CA GLY A 102 -12.28 3.00 -8.41
C GLY A 102 -11.04 2.24 -7.91
N PHE A 103 -11.26 1.25 -7.06
CA PHE A 103 -10.17 0.53 -6.38
C PHE A 103 -9.30 -0.27 -7.33
N LYS A 104 -9.89 -0.92 -8.35
CA LYS A 104 -9.14 -1.71 -9.34
C LYS A 104 -8.11 -0.90 -10.10
N LYS A 105 -8.48 0.28 -10.61
CA LYS A 105 -7.56 1.15 -11.36
C LYS A 105 -6.51 1.77 -10.46
N SER A 106 -6.90 2.16 -9.24
CA SER A 106 -5.99 2.70 -8.24
C SER A 106 -4.92 1.69 -7.86
N LEU A 107 -5.33 0.44 -7.54
CA LEU A 107 -4.42 -0.64 -7.21
C LEU A 107 -3.44 -0.92 -8.37
N PHE A 108 -3.95 -1.01 -9.60
CA PHE A 108 -3.11 -1.28 -10.77
C PHE A 108 -2.10 -0.14 -11.03
N PHE A 109 -2.55 1.11 -10.97
CA PHE A 109 -1.67 2.28 -11.08
C PHE A 109 -0.62 2.29 -9.97
N GLY A 110 -1.03 2.11 -8.72
CA GLY A 110 -0.12 2.04 -7.57
C GLY A 110 0.96 0.99 -7.73
N GLY A 111 0.58 -0.21 -8.15
CA GLY A 111 1.52 -1.30 -8.39
C GLY A 111 2.53 -1.02 -9.50
N ILE A 112 2.11 -0.42 -10.64
CA ILE A 112 3.03 -0.02 -11.70
C ILE A 112 4.02 1.02 -11.19
N VAL A 113 3.54 2.02 -10.45
CA VAL A 113 4.37 3.10 -9.91
C VAL A 113 5.39 2.54 -8.90
N MET A 114 5.00 1.58 -8.04
CA MET A 114 5.94 0.89 -7.13
C MET A 114 7.01 0.09 -7.89
N ILE A 115 6.64 -0.61 -8.95
CA ILE A 115 7.61 -1.34 -9.80
C ILE A 115 8.63 -0.37 -10.37
N LEU A 116 8.18 0.73 -10.98
CA LEU A 116 9.06 1.76 -11.55
C LEU A 116 9.98 2.36 -10.49
N GLY A 117 9.47 2.65 -9.30
CA GLY A 117 10.28 3.17 -8.18
C GLY A 117 11.40 2.21 -7.79
N ASN A 118 11.09 0.94 -7.58
CA ASN A 118 12.10 -0.06 -7.23
C ASN A 118 13.10 -0.30 -8.36
N LEU A 119 12.68 -0.30 -9.63
CA LEU A 119 13.58 -0.43 -10.78
C LEU A 119 14.52 0.77 -10.90
N LEU A 120 14.05 2.00 -10.69
CA LEU A 120 14.90 3.18 -10.69
C LEU A 120 16.02 3.06 -9.67
N ILE A 121 15.70 2.62 -8.43
CA ILE A 121 16.71 2.42 -7.40
C ILE A 121 17.62 1.23 -7.74
N ALA A 122 17.08 0.13 -8.27
CA ALA A 122 17.86 -1.05 -8.62
C ALA A 122 18.96 -0.75 -9.66
N PHE A 123 18.64 0.02 -10.70
CA PHE A 123 19.58 0.31 -11.79
C PHE A 123 20.55 1.48 -11.50
N ALA A 124 20.15 2.44 -10.67
CA ALA A 124 20.98 3.60 -10.33
C ALA A 124 20.78 3.97 -8.84
N PRO A 125 21.26 3.11 -7.89
CA PRO A 125 20.91 3.21 -6.48
C PRO A 125 21.20 4.58 -5.87
N GLN A 126 22.37 5.16 -6.13
CA GLN A 126 22.77 6.45 -5.56
C GLN A 126 22.06 7.64 -6.20
N GLN A 127 21.91 7.63 -7.53
CA GLN A 127 21.37 8.78 -8.30
C GLN A 127 19.84 8.83 -8.26
N MET A 128 19.17 7.66 -8.26
CA MET A 128 17.72 7.54 -8.40
C MET A 128 16.98 7.19 -7.11
N PHE A 129 17.68 7.08 -6.00
CA PHE A 129 17.08 6.67 -4.72
C PHE A 129 15.85 7.53 -4.35
N TYR A 130 16.02 8.83 -4.24
CA TYR A 130 14.92 9.72 -3.81
C TYR A 130 13.76 9.77 -4.81
N TYR A 131 14.05 9.69 -6.11
CA TYR A 131 13.02 9.57 -7.14
C TYR A 131 12.26 8.24 -6.98
N GLY A 132 12.98 7.12 -6.86
CA GLY A 132 12.39 5.82 -6.67
C GLY A 132 11.55 5.73 -5.39
N ILE A 133 12.00 6.36 -4.30
CA ILE A 133 11.22 6.49 -3.07
C ILE A 133 9.95 7.31 -3.30
N ALA A 134 10.02 8.43 -4.02
CA ALA A 134 8.83 9.23 -4.35
C ALA A 134 7.80 8.43 -5.17
N PHE A 135 8.27 7.65 -6.16
CA PHE A 135 7.41 6.70 -6.88
C PHE A 135 6.79 5.67 -5.92
N SER A 136 7.57 5.09 -5.01
CA SER A 136 7.09 4.08 -4.05
C SER A 136 6.06 4.66 -3.07
N ILE A 137 6.25 5.89 -2.61
CA ILE A 137 5.28 6.63 -1.77
C ILE A 137 3.93 6.77 -2.49
N ILE A 138 3.95 7.29 -3.72
CA ILE A 138 2.75 7.44 -4.54
C ILE A 138 2.09 6.08 -4.76
N GLY A 139 2.88 5.09 -5.19
CA GLY A 139 2.40 3.75 -5.50
C GLY A 139 1.71 3.09 -4.31
N THR A 140 2.35 3.08 -3.15
CA THR A 140 1.77 2.56 -1.90
C THR A 140 0.49 3.31 -1.52
N GLY A 141 0.47 4.63 -1.70
CA GLY A 141 -0.70 5.46 -1.44
C GLY A 141 -1.93 5.05 -2.24
N PHE A 142 -1.75 4.73 -3.53
CA PHE A 142 -2.82 4.25 -4.40
C PHE A 142 -3.14 2.76 -4.26
N PHE A 143 -2.26 1.96 -3.69
CA PHE A 143 -2.45 0.52 -3.54
C PHE A 143 -3.10 0.16 -2.21
N LYS A 144 -2.46 0.51 -1.11
CA LYS A 144 -2.75 0.04 0.25
C LYS A 144 -4.19 0.27 0.74
N PRO A 145 -4.79 1.47 0.65
CA PRO A 145 -6.15 1.69 1.17
C PRO A 145 -7.18 0.94 0.33
N ASN A 146 -6.94 0.81 -0.95
CA ASN A 146 -7.93 0.36 -1.92
C ASN A 146 -8.14 -1.15 -1.90
N ILE A 147 -7.08 -1.94 -1.70
CA ILE A 147 -7.22 -3.40 -1.60
C ILE A 147 -7.96 -3.79 -0.32
N SER A 148 -7.73 -3.09 0.79
CA SER A 148 -8.46 -3.31 2.04
C SER A 148 -9.95 -2.99 1.91
N SER A 149 -10.30 -1.93 1.17
CA SER A 149 -11.68 -1.59 0.85
C SER A 149 -12.36 -2.68 0.03
N MET A 150 -11.66 -3.23 -0.98
CA MET A 150 -12.18 -4.35 -1.79
C MET A 150 -12.44 -5.59 -0.95
N VAL A 151 -11.64 -5.89 0.05
CA VAL A 151 -11.90 -7.00 1.00
C VAL A 151 -13.22 -6.78 1.74
N GLY A 152 -13.48 -5.53 2.18
CA GLY A 152 -14.74 -5.18 2.84
C GLY A 152 -15.96 -5.39 1.97
N GLU A 153 -15.86 -5.11 0.66
CA GLU A 153 -16.95 -5.27 -0.31
C GLU A 153 -17.28 -6.73 -0.66
N LEU A 154 -16.40 -7.69 -0.30
CA LEU A 154 -16.69 -9.13 -0.46
C LEU A 154 -17.78 -9.63 0.47
N TYR A 155 -18.14 -8.90 1.50
CA TYR A 155 -19.06 -9.30 2.55
C TYR A 155 -20.24 -8.33 2.65
N HIS A 156 -21.42 -8.83 3.03
CA HIS A 156 -22.49 -7.96 3.47
C HIS A 156 -22.06 -7.16 4.71
N GLU A 157 -22.59 -5.95 4.88
CA GLU A 157 -22.20 -5.04 5.96
C GLU A 157 -22.27 -5.65 7.36
N LYS A 158 -23.25 -6.55 7.59
CA LYS A 158 -23.48 -7.22 8.89
C LYS A 158 -23.07 -8.69 8.88
N ASP A 159 -22.29 -9.15 7.90
CA ASP A 159 -21.84 -10.55 7.85
C ASP A 159 -20.83 -10.82 8.97
N PRO A 160 -21.11 -11.74 9.92
CA PRO A 160 -20.21 -12.05 11.04
C PRO A 160 -18.87 -12.65 10.57
N ARG A 161 -18.78 -13.15 9.33
CA ARG A 161 -17.56 -13.71 8.74
C ARG A 161 -16.59 -12.63 8.27
N ARG A 162 -17.04 -11.37 8.18
CA ARG A 162 -16.25 -10.24 7.67
C ARG A 162 -14.98 -10.01 8.50
N ASP A 163 -15.08 -10.07 9.83
CA ASP A 163 -13.93 -9.88 10.73
C ASP A 163 -12.90 -11.00 10.56
N ALA A 164 -13.36 -12.26 10.43
CA ALA A 164 -12.49 -13.39 10.14
C ALA A 164 -11.81 -13.25 8.77
N GLY A 165 -12.49 -12.68 7.76
CA GLY A 165 -11.95 -12.34 6.46
C GLY A 165 -10.82 -11.33 6.55
N TYR A 166 -11.01 -10.26 7.30
CA TYR A 166 -9.95 -9.28 7.56
C TYR A 166 -8.77 -9.88 8.35
N GLY A 167 -9.03 -10.77 9.31
CA GLY A 167 -7.99 -11.52 10.02
C GLY A 167 -7.12 -12.34 9.07
N MET A 168 -7.75 -13.08 8.14
CA MET A 168 -7.02 -13.83 7.11
C MET A 168 -6.23 -12.91 6.18
N PHE A 169 -6.82 -11.81 5.74
CA PHE A 169 -6.15 -10.81 4.92
C PHE A 169 -4.93 -10.20 5.64
N TYR A 170 -5.06 -9.94 6.94
CA TYR A 170 -3.99 -9.44 7.80
C TYR A 170 -2.84 -10.45 7.95
N ALA A 171 -3.13 -11.76 7.97
CA ALA A 171 -2.09 -12.79 7.93
C ALA A 171 -1.26 -12.69 6.63
N GLY A 172 -1.89 -12.41 5.49
CA GLY A 172 -1.19 -12.16 4.22
C GLY A 172 -0.23 -10.97 4.29
N ILE A 173 -0.66 -9.87 4.92
CA ILE A 173 0.20 -8.69 5.16
C ILE A 173 1.46 -9.11 5.94
N ASN A 174 1.29 -9.89 7.00
CA ASN A 174 2.40 -10.31 7.86
C ASN A 174 3.32 -11.31 7.15
N ILE A 175 2.78 -12.29 6.41
CA ILE A 175 3.61 -13.22 5.62
C ILE A 175 4.46 -12.45 4.61
N GLY A 176 3.85 -11.53 3.86
CA GLY A 176 4.57 -10.68 2.91
C GLY A 176 5.65 -9.84 3.58
N GLY A 177 5.33 -9.21 4.72
CA GLY A 177 6.26 -8.39 5.50
C GLY A 177 7.44 -9.20 6.04
N LEU A 178 7.20 -10.40 6.57
CA LEU A 178 8.24 -11.30 7.07
C LEU A 178 9.21 -11.71 5.95
N LEU A 179 8.68 -12.20 4.84
CA LEU A 179 9.47 -12.68 3.71
C LEU A 179 10.24 -11.53 3.05
N GLY A 180 9.57 -10.38 2.83
CA GLY A 180 10.18 -9.20 2.20
C GLY A 180 11.27 -8.59 3.06
N GLY A 181 11.00 -8.35 4.34
CA GLY A 181 12.00 -7.83 5.28
C GLY A 181 13.23 -8.72 5.38
N ALA A 182 13.04 -10.02 5.60
CA ALA A 182 14.14 -10.96 5.73
C ALA A 182 14.99 -11.05 4.45
N LEU A 183 14.33 -11.27 3.29
CA LEU A 183 15.06 -11.46 2.03
C LEU A 183 15.75 -10.17 1.56
N CYS A 184 15.08 -9.02 1.62
CA CYS A 184 15.66 -7.77 1.13
C CYS A 184 16.82 -7.29 2.02
N ILE A 185 16.75 -7.45 3.35
CA ILE A 185 17.88 -7.16 4.24
C ILE A 185 19.05 -8.07 3.89
N TYR A 186 18.81 -9.37 3.72
CA TYR A 186 19.85 -10.32 3.36
C TYR A 186 20.51 -9.97 2.01
N LEU A 187 19.72 -9.74 0.97
CA LEU A 187 20.24 -9.39 -0.34
C LEU A 187 21.00 -8.06 -0.34
N GLY A 188 20.45 -7.03 0.33
CA GLY A 188 21.06 -5.70 0.38
C GLY A 188 22.40 -5.69 1.10
N LYS A 189 22.47 -6.30 2.29
CA LYS A 189 23.67 -6.28 3.12
C LYS A 189 24.77 -7.24 2.68
N TYR A 190 24.39 -8.45 2.22
CA TYR A 190 25.36 -9.53 1.99
C TYR A 190 25.64 -9.79 0.51
N HIS A 191 24.86 -9.19 -0.40
CA HIS A 191 25.06 -9.37 -1.84
C HIS A 191 25.11 -8.04 -2.58
N SER A 192 23.95 -7.41 -2.83
CA SER A 192 23.88 -6.17 -3.61
C SER A 192 22.57 -5.43 -3.38
N TRP A 193 22.65 -4.11 -3.23
CA TRP A 193 21.47 -3.24 -3.19
C TRP A 193 20.62 -3.33 -4.45
N THR A 194 21.27 -3.48 -5.62
CA THR A 194 20.57 -3.75 -6.88
C THR A 194 19.70 -5.00 -6.79
N LEU A 195 20.21 -6.09 -6.24
CA LEU A 195 19.44 -7.34 -6.10
C LEU A 195 18.26 -7.18 -5.12
N CYS A 196 18.45 -6.42 -4.05
CA CYS A 196 17.39 -6.13 -3.09
C CYS A 196 16.19 -5.44 -3.77
N PHE A 197 16.42 -4.30 -4.43
CA PHE A 197 15.35 -3.54 -5.08
C PHE A 197 14.78 -4.26 -6.32
N LEU A 198 15.61 -5.01 -7.04
CA LEU A 198 15.15 -5.84 -8.16
C LEU A 198 14.24 -6.96 -7.68
N ALA A 199 14.55 -7.64 -6.58
CA ALA A 199 13.68 -8.65 -5.98
C ALA A 199 12.32 -8.05 -5.58
N ALA A 200 12.31 -6.87 -4.94
CA ALA A 200 11.09 -6.16 -4.62
C ALA A 200 10.25 -5.83 -5.87
N ALA A 201 10.90 -5.36 -6.95
CA ALA A 201 10.23 -5.08 -8.23
C ALA A 201 9.64 -6.34 -8.87
N ILE A 202 10.40 -7.45 -8.93
CA ILE A 202 9.97 -8.72 -9.51
C ILE A 202 8.74 -9.27 -8.77
N VAL A 203 8.78 -9.25 -7.44
CA VAL A 203 7.68 -9.73 -6.61
C VAL A 203 6.43 -8.85 -6.80
N MET A 204 6.60 -7.54 -6.94
CA MET A 204 5.47 -6.65 -7.24
C MET A 204 4.88 -6.91 -8.63
N VAL A 205 5.69 -7.24 -9.63
CA VAL A 205 5.22 -7.70 -10.96
C VAL A 205 4.38 -8.97 -10.81
N ALA A 206 4.83 -9.96 -10.01
CA ALA A 206 4.05 -11.16 -9.74
C ALA A 206 2.70 -10.83 -9.09
N GLY A 207 2.67 -9.88 -8.16
CA GLY A 207 1.44 -9.34 -7.55
C GLY A 207 0.49 -8.75 -8.59
N LEU A 208 0.98 -7.89 -9.48
CA LEU A 208 0.15 -7.31 -10.54
C LEU A 208 -0.34 -8.34 -11.57
N ILE A 209 0.49 -9.33 -11.93
CA ILE A 209 0.07 -10.44 -12.81
C ILE A 209 -1.06 -11.22 -12.13
N THR A 210 -0.91 -11.57 -10.85
CA THR A 210 -1.97 -12.24 -10.06
C THR A 210 -3.25 -11.43 -10.09
N PHE A 211 -3.17 -10.12 -9.86
CA PHE A 211 -4.32 -9.23 -9.93
C PHE A 211 -4.98 -9.21 -11.31
N LEU A 212 -4.21 -9.08 -12.39
CA LEU A 212 -4.73 -9.05 -13.76
C LEU A 212 -5.46 -10.34 -14.14
N LEU A 213 -4.93 -11.50 -13.71
CA LEU A 213 -5.53 -12.80 -13.95
C LEU A 213 -6.83 -13.00 -13.15
N THR A 214 -6.91 -12.41 -11.95
CA THR A 214 -8.00 -12.67 -11.01
C THR A 214 -9.06 -11.56 -10.96
N LYS A 215 -8.77 -10.36 -11.45
CA LYS A 215 -9.68 -9.19 -11.38
C LYS A 215 -11.07 -9.43 -11.97
N LYS A 216 -11.20 -10.32 -12.96
CA LYS A 216 -12.49 -10.67 -13.55
C LYS A 216 -13.45 -11.35 -12.56
N HIS A 217 -12.92 -12.05 -11.56
CA HIS A 217 -13.70 -12.72 -10.53
C HIS A 217 -14.20 -11.77 -9.43
N LEU A 218 -13.74 -10.53 -9.43
CA LEU A 218 -14.19 -9.48 -8.51
C LEU A 218 -15.48 -8.80 -8.98
N GLY A 219 -16.00 -9.16 -10.18
CA GLY A 219 -17.21 -8.56 -10.71
C GLY A 219 -17.13 -7.03 -10.71
N PRO A 220 -18.15 -6.31 -10.23
CA PRO A 220 -18.17 -4.85 -10.16
C PRO A 220 -17.41 -4.27 -8.95
N ILE A 221 -16.95 -5.12 -7.99
CA ILE A 221 -16.19 -4.66 -6.81
C ILE A 221 -14.97 -3.87 -7.27
N GLY A 222 -14.84 -2.65 -6.81
CA GLY A 222 -13.73 -1.75 -7.10
C GLY A 222 -13.76 -1.08 -8.47
N ASP A 223 -14.89 -1.10 -9.18
CA ASP A 223 -15.05 -0.35 -10.42
C ASP A 223 -15.15 1.16 -10.14
N SER A 224 -14.87 1.99 -11.17
CA SER A 224 -14.92 3.44 -11.03
C SER A 224 -16.34 3.92 -10.71
N PRO A 225 -16.54 4.83 -9.74
CA PRO A 225 -17.85 5.43 -9.48
C PRO A 225 -18.35 6.30 -10.63
N LEU A 226 -17.49 6.63 -11.58
CA LEU A 226 -17.81 7.46 -12.75
C LEU A 226 -18.25 6.64 -13.97
N LEU A 227 -18.62 5.35 -13.82
CA LEU A 227 -19.04 4.52 -14.95
C LEU A 227 -20.26 5.07 -15.72
N ALA A 228 -21.18 5.75 -15.03
CA ALA A 228 -22.31 6.40 -15.65
C ALA A 228 -21.96 7.66 -16.47
N MET A 229 -20.74 8.20 -16.31
CA MET A 229 -20.27 9.38 -17.04
C MET A 229 -19.81 9.00 -18.46
N PRO A 230 -19.99 9.91 -19.46
CA PRO A 230 -19.40 9.71 -20.79
C PRO A 230 -17.91 9.39 -20.73
N GLU A 231 -17.49 8.39 -21.49
CA GLU A 231 -16.12 7.82 -21.44
C GLU A 231 -15.03 8.88 -21.62
N SER A 232 -15.23 9.83 -22.53
CA SER A 232 -14.26 10.91 -22.77
C SER A 232 -14.02 11.78 -21.54
N LYS A 233 -15.08 12.20 -20.85
CA LYS A 233 -14.99 13.00 -19.63
C LYS A 233 -14.37 12.21 -18.48
N ARG A 234 -14.73 10.93 -18.36
CA ARG A 234 -14.16 10.02 -17.35
C ARG A 234 -12.65 9.86 -17.57
N LYS A 235 -12.21 9.55 -18.80
CA LYS A 235 -10.79 9.41 -19.13
C LYS A 235 -9.97 10.66 -18.80
N ILE A 236 -10.49 11.85 -19.08
CA ILE A 236 -9.81 13.11 -18.74
C ILE A 236 -9.57 13.19 -17.23
N ARG A 237 -10.59 12.89 -16.40
CA ARG A 237 -10.45 12.92 -14.95
C ARG A 237 -9.46 11.86 -14.43
N GLU A 238 -9.50 10.65 -14.98
CA GLU A 238 -8.57 9.58 -14.64
C GLU A 238 -7.12 9.97 -14.99
N ILE A 239 -6.89 10.49 -16.20
CA ILE A 239 -5.57 10.97 -16.63
C ILE A 239 -5.08 12.13 -15.76
N ALA A 240 -5.97 13.06 -15.40
CA ALA A 240 -5.62 14.17 -14.51
C ALA A 240 -5.13 13.69 -13.13
N VAL A 241 -5.75 12.61 -12.58
CA VAL A 241 -5.28 12.01 -11.32
C VAL A 241 -3.90 11.37 -11.51
N TYR A 242 -3.69 10.58 -12.56
CA TYR A 242 -2.40 9.92 -12.80
C TYR A 242 -1.28 10.94 -13.01
N VAL A 243 -1.50 11.91 -13.89
CA VAL A 243 -0.51 12.97 -14.19
C VAL A 243 -0.28 13.84 -12.96
N GLY A 244 -1.34 14.28 -12.27
CA GLY A 244 -1.22 15.09 -11.07
C GLY A 244 -0.45 14.38 -9.95
N SER A 245 -0.67 13.07 -9.78
CA SER A 245 0.09 12.27 -8.82
C SER A 245 1.57 12.16 -9.18
N LEU A 246 1.90 11.97 -10.47
CA LEU A 246 3.30 11.92 -10.91
C LEU A 246 3.97 13.30 -10.85
N LEU A 247 3.24 14.38 -11.09
CA LEU A 247 3.74 15.75 -10.95
C LEU A 247 4.06 16.12 -9.49
N SER A 248 3.60 15.37 -8.50
CA SER A 248 3.99 15.55 -7.10
C SER A 248 5.37 14.99 -6.75
N ILE A 249 6.03 14.25 -7.66
CA ILE A 249 7.37 13.66 -7.43
C ILE A 249 8.41 14.71 -7.02
N PRO A 250 8.59 15.86 -7.72
CA PRO A 250 9.55 16.87 -7.30
C PRO A 250 9.24 17.46 -5.92
N PHE A 251 7.96 17.57 -5.57
CA PHE A 251 7.55 18.02 -4.25
C PHE A 251 7.97 17.02 -3.17
N ILE A 252 7.64 15.72 -3.34
CA ILE A 252 8.03 14.66 -2.40
C ILE A 252 9.55 14.60 -2.27
N TYR A 253 10.27 14.64 -3.39
CA TYR A 253 11.74 14.65 -3.43
C TYR A 253 12.32 15.79 -2.57
N THR A 254 11.81 17.01 -2.76
CA THR A 254 12.28 18.18 -2.01
C THR A 254 11.99 18.05 -0.51
N MET A 255 10.81 17.56 -0.15
CA MET A 255 10.41 17.38 1.24
C MET A 255 11.23 16.30 1.94
N VAL A 256 11.48 15.16 1.30
CA VAL A 256 12.27 14.07 1.89
C VAL A 256 13.73 14.47 2.11
N ILE A 257 14.34 15.23 1.20
CA ILE A 257 15.72 15.69 1.35
C ILE A 257 15.82 16.80 2.41
N ASN A 258 14.85 17.72 2.44
CA ASN A 258 14.83 18.84 3.37
C ASN A 258 13.81 18.56 4.48
N THR A 259 14.21 17.80 5.47
CA THR A 259 13.33 17.31 6.54
C THR A 259 12.69 18.43 7.35
N ASP A 260 13.34 19.59 7.49
CA ASP A 260 12.74 20.78 8.12
C ASP A 260 11.46 21.23 7.39
N TYR A 261 11.42 21.16 6.06
CA TYR A 261 10.22 21.49 5.29
C TYR A 261 9.10 20.46 5.54
N THR A 262 9.47 19.19 5.68
CA THR A 262 8.51 18.14 6.08
C THR A 262 7.95 18.41 7.46
N ASP A 263 8.77 18.78 8.42
CA ASP A 263 8.32 19.10 9.77
C ASP A 263 7.35 20.28 9.78
N TYR A 264 7.68 21.39 9.13
CA TYR A 264 6.77 22.54 9.00
C TYR A 264 5.46 22.16 8.30
N PHE A 265 5.54 21.37 7.25
CA PHE A 265 4.37 20.89 6.53
C PHE A 265 3.47 20.02 7.44
N MET A 266 4.05 19.07 8.18
CA MET A 266 3.32 18.20 9.10
C MET A 266 2.75 18.94 10.30
N TYR A 267 3.48 19.89 10.87
CA TYR A 267 2.95 20.75 11.95
C TYR A 267 1.76 21.58 11.45
N THR A 268 1.85 22.13 10.24
CA THR A 268 0.74 22.89 9.65
C THR A 268 -0.50 22.01 9.44
N ILE A 269 -0.34 20.81 8.89
CA ILE A 269 -1.45 19.86 8.73
C ILE A 269 -2.02 19.46 10.08
N GLY A 270 -1.17 19.21 11.08
CA GLY A 270 -1.59 18.85 12.44
C GLY A 270 -2.46 19.95 13.08
N ILE A 271 -2.03 21.20 12.99
CA ILE A 271 -2.80 22.35 13.49
C ILE A 271 -4.14 22.48 12.77
N VAL A 272 -4.15 22.37 11.44
CA VAL A 272 -5.39 22.43 10.63
C VAL A 272 -6.34 21.29 10.99
N ALA A 273 -5.81 20.07 11.16
CA ALA A 273 -6.62 18.89 11.53
C ALA A 273 -7.24 19.05 12.94
N ILE A 274 -6.47 19.54 13.91
CA ILE A 274 -6.98 19.82 15.26
C ILE A 274 -8.04 20.93 15.19
N GLY A 275 -7.78 22.01 14.47
CA GLY A 275 -8.74 23.10 14.27
C GLY A 275 -10.05 22.63 13.65
N TYR A 276 -9.96 21.78 12.61
CA TYR A 276 -11.13 21.17 11.99
C TYR A 276 -11.90 20.26 12.96
N PHE A 277 -11.19 19.46 13.75
CA PHE A 277 -11.81 18.63 14.78
C PHE A 277 -12.57 19.47 15.81
N VAL A 278 -11.96 20.53 16.32
CA VAL A 278 -12.62 21.45 17.27
C VAL A 278 -13.83 22.13 16.63
N PHE A 279 -13.71 22.57 15.37
CA PHE A 279 -14.83 23.14 14.63
C PHE A 279 -16.02 22.17 14.50
N GLU A 280 -15.79 20.92 14.09
CA GLU A 280 -16.84 19.92 14.00
C GLU A 280 -17.44 19.59 15.39
N LEU A 281 -16.60 19.51 16.42
CA LEU A 281 -17.05 19.28 17.80
C LEU A 281 -18.02 20.37 18.28
N LEU A 282 -17.70 21.64 18.02
CA LEU A 282 -18.52 22.78 18.40
C LEU A 282 -19.84 22.88 17.59
N LYS A 283 -19.80 22.40 16.35
CA LYS A 283 -20.96 22.36 15.46
C LYS A 283 -22.01 21.31 15.85
N LEU A 284 -21.56 20.23 16.54
CA LEU A 284 -22.46 19.18 17.02
C LEU A 284 -23.30 19.72 18.19
N GLY A 285 -24.60 19.86 17.98
CA GLY A 285 -25.56 20.33 18.99
C GLY A 285 -25.93 19.29 20.05
N GLU A 286 -25.64 18.00 19.81
CA GLU A 286 -26.00 16.88 20.68
C GLU A 286 -24.81 16.40 21.50
N ILE A 287 -24.92 16.42 22.83
CA ILE A 287 -23.85 16.02 23.76
C ILE A 287 -23.43 14.56 23.56
N SER A 288 -24.37 13.68 23.18
CA SER A 288 -24.10 12.26 22.90
C SER A 288 -23.12 12.09 21.73
N LEU A 289 -23.31 12.85 20.65
CA LEU A 289 -22.43 12.86 19.48
C LEU A 289 -21.07 13.50 19.79
N GLN A 290 -21.06 14.58 20.58
CA GLN A 290 -19.80 15.20 21.05
C GLN A 290 -18.95 14.22 21.85
N LYS A 291 -19.55 13.46 22.78
CA LYS A 291 -18.83 12.43 23.56
C LYS A 291 -18.26 11.33 22.66
N LYS A 292 -19.00 10.87 21.66
CA LYS A 292 -18.51 9.87 20.68
C LYS A 292 -17.33 10.40 19.87
N LEU A 293 -17.40 11.65 19.44
CA LEU A 293 -16.32 12.30 18.68
C LEU A 293 -15.07 12.49 19.54
N ILE A 294 -15.20 12.91 20.80
CA ILE A 294 -14.10 13.02 21.76
C ILE A 294 -13.46 11.64 22.02
N ALA A 295 -14.28 10.61 22.21
CA ALA A 295 -13.78 9.24 22.37
C ALA A 295 -12.98 8.78 21.15
N ALA A 296 -13.51 9.00 19.93
CA ALA A 296 -12.80 8.68 18.70
C ALA A 296 -11.44 9.43 18.61
N PHE A 297 -11.41 10.71 18.96
CA PHE A 297 -10.17 11.49 18.96
C PHE A 297 -9.18 10.97 20.01
N SER A 298 -9.65 10.56 21.18
CA SER A 298 -8.79 9.93 22.19
C SER A 298 -8.13 8.65 21.66
N PHE A 299 -8.86 7.80 20.94
CA PHE A 299 -8.28 6.63 20.29
C PHE A 299 -7.25 7.01 19.21
N ILE A 300 -7.52 8.04 18.41
CA ILE A 300 -6.57 8.54 17.41
C ILE A 300 -5.29 9.04 18.10
N PHE A 301 -5.40 9.76 19.22
CA PHE A 301 -4.26 10.23 19.98
C PHE A 301 -3.40 9.08 20.53
N PHE A 302 -4.00 8.07 21.14
CA PHE A 302 -3.26 6.91 21.63
C PHE A 302 -2.65 6.10 20.49
N TYR A 303 -3.35 5.99 19.36
CA TYR A 303 -2.81 5.35 18.16
C TYR A 303 -1.62 6.12 17.57
N PHE A 304 -1.66 7.44 17.60
CA PHE A 304 -0.52 8.29 17.23
C PHE A 304 0.70 8.00 18.12
N LEU A 305 0.53 7.97 19.45
CA LEU A 305 1.62 7.66 20.38
C LEU A 305 2.20 6.24 20.13
N PHE A 306 1.32 5.26 19.92
CA PHE A 306 1.76 3.92 19.59
C PHE A 306 2.59 3.89 18.29
N ASN A 307 2.12 4.55 17.23
CA ASN A 307 2.85 4.59 15.97
C ASN A 307 4.16 5.36 16.06
N ALA A 308 4.24 6.41 16.85
CA ALA A 308 5.49 7.15 17.09
C ALA A 308 6.60 6.24 17.66
N ILE A 309 6.23 5.27 18.49
CA ILE A 309 7.15 4.26 19.03
C ILE A 309 7.39 3.15 18.01
N TYR A 310 6.33 2.63 17.40
CA TYR A 310 6.38 1.50 16.48
C TYR A 310 7.23 1.78 15.23
N GLU A 311 7.12 2.96 14.66
CA GLU A 311 7.87 3.36 13.46
C GLU A 311 9.38 3.50 13.72
N GLN A 312 9.83 3.59 14.97
CA GLN A 312 11.25 3.53 15.30
C GLN A 312 11.91 2.22 14.88
N SER A 313 11.13 1.16 14.69
CA SER A 313 11.64 -0.15 14.24
C SER A 313 12.35 -0.09 12.89
N GLY A 314 11.93 0.78 11.97
CA GLY A 314 12.61 0.98 10.68
C GLY A 314 13.62 2.13 10.68
N GLY A 315 13.63 2.97 11.72
CA GLY A 315 14.53 4.10 11.90
C GLY A 315 15.62 3.81 12.96
N SER A 316 15.55 4.51 14.08
CA SER A 316 16.56 4.50 15.14
C SER A 316 16.84 3.10 15.72
N LEU A 317 15.80 2.27 15.91
CA LEU A 317 15.99 0.90 16.40
C LEU A 317 16.73 -0.01 15.40
N SER A 318 16.58 0.26 14.10
CA SER A 318 17.33 -0.44 13.07
C SER A 318 18.83 -0.14 13.14
N LEU A 319 19.20 1.14 13.33
CA LEU A 319 20.61 1.55 13.52
C LEU A 319 21.15 0.99 14.83
N PHE A 320 20.40 1.12 15.93
CA PHE A 320 20.79 0.54 17.22
C PHE A 320 21.03 -0.98 17.12
N ALA A 321 20.13 -1.70 16.45
CA ALA A 321 20.28 -3.14 16.27
C ALA A 321 21.53 -3.51 15.45
N LYS A 322 21.83 -2.72 14.41
CA LYS A 322 23.03 -2.87 13.59
C LYS A 322 24.30 -2.76 14.42
N ASP A 323 24.40 -1.77 15.31
CA ASP A 323 25.64 -1.38 15.96
C ASP A 323 25.83 -2.05 17.32
N ASN A 324 24.76 -2.48 17.99
CA ASN A 324 24.83 -2.93 19.38
C ASN A 324 24.40 -4.37 19.62
N LEU A 325 23.69 -5.02 18.68
CA LEU A 325 23.21 -6.39 18.89
C LEU A 325 24.11 -7.43 18.24
N ASN A 326 24.32 -8.55 18.98
CA ASN A 326 25.08 -9.68 18.47
C ASN A 326 24.26 -10.46 17.43
N SER A 327 24.90 -10.83 16.32
CA SER A 327 24.31 -11.66 15.27
C SER A 327 24.10 -13.12 15.64
N ASN A 328 24.66 -13.59 16.79
CA ASN A 328 24.49 -14.96 17.24
C ASN A 328 23.27 -15.08 18.16
N LEU A 329 22.19 -15.65 17.65
CA LEU A 329 20.97 -15.93 18.39
C LEU A 329 20.77 -17.43 18.52
N LEU A 330 20.87 -17.96 19.76
CA LEU A 330 20.67 -19.39 20.07
C LEU A 330 21.55 -20.33 19.23
N GLY A 331 22.77 -19.91 18.88
CA GLY A 331 23.72 -20.70 18.06
C GLY A 331 23.55 -20.53 16.54
N PHE A 332 22.60 -19.74 16.10
CA PHE A 332 22.40 -19.39 14.67
C PHE A 332 22.86 -17.97 14.41
N THR A 333 23.56 -17.75 13.29
CA THR A 333 23.96 -16.41 12.86
C THR A 333 22.76 -15.78 12.10
N ILE A 334 22.06 -14.85 12.76
CA ILE A 334 20.92 -14.12 12.21
C ILE A 334 21.23 -12.63 12.31
N ASP A 335 21.03 -11.88 11.21
CA ASP A 335 21.20 -10.43 11.23
C ASP A 335 20.23 -9.79 12.25
N PRO A 336 20.71 -8.97 13.19
CA PRO A 336 19.87 -8.33 14.21
C PRO A 336 18.71 -7.51 13.62
N ASN A 337 18.89 -6.98 12.43
CA ASN A 337 17.84 -6.19 11.76
C ASN A 337 16.74 -7.06 11.15
N VAL A 338 17.07 -8.29 10.74
CA VAL A 338 16.03 -9.27 10.37
C VAL A 338 15.18 -9.57 11.61
N VAL A 339 15.77 -9.76 12.77
CA VAL A 339 15.04 -9.97 14.02
C VAL A 339 14.18 -8.74 14.36
N ASN A 340 14.78 -7.54 14.34
CA ASN A 340 14.07 -6.30 14.64
C ASN A 340 12.86 -6.06 13.73
N ASN A 341 13.01 -6.25 12.42
CA ASN A 341 11.93 -6.01 11.46
C ASN A 341 10.89 -7.14 11.38
N SER A 342 11.28 -8.37 11.74
CA SER A 342 10.44 -9.56 11.53
C SER A 342 9.81 -10.11 12.80
N SER A 343 10.29 -9.75 14.00
CA SER A 343 9.81 -10.32 15.26
C SER A 343 8.33 -10.08 15.49
N ASN A 344 7.85 -8.85 15.35
CA ASN A 344 6.42 -8.53 15.49
C ASN A 344 5.57 -9.35 14.51
N THR A 345 5.97 -9.37 13.25
CA THR A 345 5.28 -10.08 12.17
C THR A 345 5.25 -11.59 12.42
N PHE A 346 6.35 -12.16 12.91
CA PHE A 346 6.45 -13.57 13.27
C PHE A 346 5.45 -13.92 14.38
N PHE A 347 5.44 -13.16 15.47
CA PHE A 347 4.52 -13.41 16.59
C PHE A 347 3.05 -13.23 16.19
N VAL A 348 2.71 -12.28 15.34
CA VAL A 348 1.34 -12.12 14.82
C VAL A 348 0.87 -13.33 14.00
N ILE A 349 1.80 -14.03 13.32
CA ILE A 349 1.45 -15.23 12.53
C ILE A 349 1.28 -16.46 13.43
N VAL A 350 2.07 -16.55 14.50
CA VAL A 350 2.12 -17.74 15.36
C VAL A 350 1.06 -17.71 16.47
N LEU A 351 0.71 -16.53 16.99
CA LEU A 351 -0.31 -16.34 18.04
C LEU A 351 -1.69 -16.09 17.47
#